data_c9457ea98b3f1f88cdf3fe8c90ab89b4
#
_entry.id   c9457ea98b3f1f88cdf3fe8c90ab89b4
#
_cell.length_a   1.000
_cell.length_b   1.000
_cell.length_c   1.000
_cell.angle_alpha   90.00
_cell.angle_beta   90.00
_cell.angle_gamma   90.00
#
_symmetry.space_group_name_H-M   'P 1'
#
loop_
_entity.id
_entity.type
_entity.pdbx_description
1 polymer ?
#
loop_
_entity_poly.entity_id
_entity_poly.type
_entity_poly.pdbx_seq_one_letter_code
_entity_poly.pdbx_strand_id
1 'polypeptide(L)'
;PWQKYPEELIFTFEREGRNKPFYITIHGFEEDVLGISVYRGKKDIKKYLNILREGDEVTMQTIIANQSCVSALFGEKDMLGAGDFTAMELAQFVPDQSAQGHIYFRVYQPGFTPWYINSDELNLLTIGITDFLEADQLLGERPFDPAKETVRYTENNGEPTVAVAPFDEGLKEKQPPVVKDDFYIARLKRLKKYGRCLEIDICYMNTPVGSGLGPIPFFPKLCIIADADQGYIADQCIF
;
A
#
# COMPACT_ATOMS: atom_id res chain seq x y z
N PRO A 1 -16.13 13.04 -5.88
CA PRO A 1 -15.10 13.03 -4.82
C PRO A 1 -13.68 12.94 -5.38
N TRP A 2 -13.48 12.32 -6.57
CA TRP A 2 -12.14 12.05 -7.14
C TRP A 2 -11.28 13.30 -7.34
N GLN A 3 -11.87 14.44 -7.71
CA GLN A 3 -11.18 15.72 -7.90
C GLN A 3 -11.21 16.63 -6.66
N LYS A 4 -11.85 16.19 -5.58
CA LYS A 4 -12.00 16.98 -4.35
C LYS A 4 -10.81 16.83 -3.41
N TYR A 5 -10.18 15.67 -3.41
CA TYR A 5 -9.14 15.31 -2.45
C TYR A 5 -7.82 15.03 -3.16
N PRO A 6 -6.71 15.66 -2.74
CA PRO A 6 -5.36 15.27 -3.17
C PRO A 6 -5.07 13.81 -2.79
N GLU A 7 -4.30 13.11 -3.62
CA GLU A 7 -4.02 11.68 -3.42
C GLU A 7 -3.24 11.39 -2.14
N GLU A 8 -2.37 12.32 -1.75
CA GLU A 8 -1.59 12.21 -0.52
C GLU A 8 -2.42 12.49 0.74
N LEU A 9 -3.66 12.97 0.61
CA LEU A 9 -4.51 13.27 1.77
C LEU A 9 -4.95 11.98 2.44
N ILE A 10 -4.56 11.82 3.70
CA ILE A 10 -4.88 10.65 4.50
C ILE A 10 -6.10 10.91 5.35
N PHE A 11 -7.09 10.03 5.22
CA PHE A 11 -8.23 9.95 6.13
C PHE A 11 -7.95 8.89 7.19
N THR A 12 -8.07 9.24 8.46
CA THR A 12 -7.93 8.34 9.61
C THR A 12 -9.30 8.09 10.21
N PHE A 13 -9.67 6.83 10.35
CA PHE A 13 -10.97 6.41 10.90
C PHE A 13 -10.78 5.67 12.21
N GLU A 14 -11.41 6.20 13.27
CA GLU A 14 -11.44 5.63 14.61
C GLU A 14 -12.91 5.36 14.98
N ARG A 15 -13.29 4.09 15.11
CA ARG A 15 -14.65 3.69 15.48
C ARG A 15 -14.68 3.03 16.84
N GLU A 16 -15.76 3.29 17.58
CA GLU A 16 -16.05 2.58 18.81
C GLU A 16 -16.12 1.05 18.56
N GLY A 17 -15.51 0.26 19.45
CA GLY A 17 -15.42 -1.20 19.31
C GLY A 17 -14.31 -1.71 18.40
N ARG A 18 -13.58 -0.84 17.69
CA ARG A 18 -12.36 -1.19 16.96
C ARG A 18 -11.11 -0.81 17.74
N ASN A 19 -10.25 -1.79 17.96
CA ASN A 19 -9.00 -1.58 18.71
C ASN A 19 -7.92 -0.81 17.93
N LYS A 20 -8.08 -0.64 16.62
CA LYS A 20 -7.08 0.01 15.75
C LYS A 20 -7.76 0.87 14.72
N PRO A 21 -7.21 2.06 14.43
CA PRO A 21 -7.66 2.88 13.32
C PRO A 21 -7.37 2.18 11.99
N PHE A 22 -8.16 2.50 10.97
CA PHE A 22 -7.83 2.23 9.59
C PHE A 22 -7.70 3.56 8.83
N TYR A 23 -7.10 3.50 7.65
CA TYR A 23 -6.78 4.69 6.88
C TYR A 23 -7.33 4.55 5.47
N ILE A 24 -7.66 5.67 4.86
CA ILE A 24 -8.16 5.72 3.48
C ILE A 24 -7.40 6.79 2.72
N THR A 25 -7.13 6.50 1.45
CA THR A 25 -6.70 7.47 0.43
C THR A 25 -7.62 7.37 -0.78
N ILE A 26 -7.78 8.49 -1.48
CA ILE A 26 -8.56 8.59 -2.71
C ILE A 26 -7.59 8.80 -3.86
N HIS A 27 -7.77 8.07 -4.95
CA HIS A 27 -6.97 8.16 -6.17
C HIS A 27 -7.77 8.79 -7.30
N GLY A 28 -7.14 9.55 -8.18
CA GLY A 28 -7.76 10.09 -9.39
C GLY A 28 -7.84 11.60 -9.46
N PHE A 29 -7.11 12.31 -8.63
CA PHE A 29 -7.00 13.78 -8.75
C PHE A 29 -6.15 14.17 -9.95
N GLU A 30 -5.06 13.46 -10.19
CA GLU A 30 -4.10 13.70 -11.27
C GLU A 30 -3.87 12.47 -12.18
N GLU A 31 -4.47 11.31 -11.88
CA GLU A 31 -4.21 10.05 -12.57
C GLU A 31 -5.41 9.52 -13.36
N ASP A 32 -5.11 8.61 -14.30
CA ASP A 32 -6.11 7.91 -15.12
C ASP A 32 -6.90 6.84 -14.35
N VAL A 33 -6.43 6.46 -13.14
CA VAL A 33 -7.06 5.42 -12.30
C VAL A 33 -7.80 6.06 -11.14
N LEU A 34 -9.12 6.01 -11.20
CA LEU A 34 -9.98 6.44 -10.10
C LEU A 34 -10.10 5.32 -9.06
N GLY A 35 -10.08 5.66 -7.77
CA GLY A 35 -10.25 4.62 -6.76
C GLY A 35 -10.17 5.07 -5.31
N ILE A 36 -10.43 4.11 -4.44
CA ILE A 36 -10.32 4.24 -3.00
C ILE A 36 -9.49 3.08 -2.46
N SER A 37 -8.52 3.38 -1.60
CA SER A 37 -7.68 2.38 -0.94
C SER A 37 -7.86 2.43 0.57
N VAL A 38 -8.07 1.27 1.18
CA VAL A 38 -8.24 1.09 2.62
C VAL A 38 -7.02 0.35 3.20
N TYR A 39 -6.38 0.94 4.18
CA TYR A 39 -5.20 0.42 4.88
C TYR A 39 -5.60 -0.04 6.28
N ARG A 40 -5.25 -1.29 6.64
CA ARG A 40 -5.70 -1.96 7.89
C ARG A 40 -5.12 -1.37 9.18
N GLY A 41 -4.16 -0.45 9.08
CA GLY A 41 -3.56 0.17 10.25
C GLY A 41 -2.26 0.92 9.96
N LYS A 42 -1.61 1.43 11.02
CA LYS A 42 -0.41 2.26 10.92
C LYS A 42 0.72 1.64 10.10
N LYS A 43 0.86 0.32 10.11
CA LYS A 43 1.93 -0.36 9.36
C LYS A 43 1.70 -0.23 7.86
N ASP A 44 0.46 -0.38 7.40
CA ASP A 44 0.13 -0.37 5.98
C ASP A 44 0.17 1.05 5.41
N ILE A 45 -0.39 2.04 6.11
CA ILE A 45 -0.32 3.43 5.66
C ILE A 45 1.13 3.97 5.63
N LYS A 46 2.01 3.53 6.55
CA LYS A 46 3.43 3.86 6.50
C LYS A 46 4.13 3.36 5.24
N LYS A 47 3.77 2.18 4.78
CA LYS A 47 4.29 1.63 3.52
C LYS A 47 3.84 2.47 2.32
N TYR A 48 2.58 2.90 2.31
CA TYR A 48 2.09 3.84 1.29
C TYR A 48 2.89 5.14 1.29
N LEU A 49 3.14 5.72 2.47
CA LEU A 49 3.97 6.92 2.59
C LEU A 49 5.41 6.72 2.10
N ASN A 50 5.95 5.50 2.15
CA ASN A 50 7.26 5.22 1.56
C ASN A 50 7.21 5.28 0.03
N ILE A 51 6.12 4.80 -0.59
CA ILE A 51 5.90 4.94 -2.04
C ILE A 51 5.84 6.43 -2.42
N LEU A 52 5.01 7.22 -1.72
CA LEU A 52 4.86 8.64 -1.99
C LEU A 52 6.16 9.45 -1.86
N ARG A 53 7.06 9.06 -0.96
CA ARG A 53 8.35 9.77 -0.78
C ARG A 53 9.28 9.68 -1.97
N GLU A 54 9.20 8.63 -2.76
CA GLU A 54 10.02 8.48 -3.96
C GLU A 54 9.47 9.33 -5.12
N GLY A 55 8.21 9.78 -5.05
CA GLY A 55 7.59 10.61 -6.07
C GLY A 55 7.77 10.03 -7.47
N ASP A 56 8.22 10.84 -8.40
CA ASP A 56 8.44 10.43 -9.81
C ASP A 56 9.56 9.38 -9.98
N GLU A 57 10.38 9.15 -8.96
CA GLU A 57 11.46 8.15 -8.98
C GLU A 57 11.02 6.79 -8.44
N VAL A 58 9.72 6.61 -8.13
CA VAL A 58 9.21 5.36 -7.58
C VAL A 58 9.54 4.16 -8.47
N THR A 59 10.16 3.16 -7.87
CA THR A 59 10.57 1.95 -8.57
C THR A 59 9.55 0.81 -8.38
N MET A 60 9.51 -0.13 -9.32
CA MET A 60 8.72 -1.36 -9.15
C MET A 60 9.09 -2.10 -7.85
N GLN A 61 10.37 -2.06 -7.45
CA GLN A 61 10.86 -2.64 -6.19
C GLN A 61 10.17 -2.01 -4.98
N THR A 62 10.06 -0.69 -4.96
CA THR A 62 9.39 0.05 -3.89
C THR A 62 7.91 -0.28 -3.83
N ILE A 63 7.24 -0.36 -4.98
CA ILE A 63 5.82 -0.73 -5.07
C ILE A 63 5.61 -2.14 -4.53
N ILE A 64 6.35 -3.14 -5.04
CA ILE A 64 6.25 -4.54 -4.60
C ILE A 64 6.51 -4.67 -3.08
N ALA A 65 7.46 -3.92 -2.55
CA ALA A 65 7.83 -3.98 -1.13
C ALA A 65 6.82 -3.30 -0.20
N ASN A 66 6.11 -2.26 -0.68
CA ASN A 66 5.36 -1.36 0.19
C ASN A 66 3.86 -1.30 -0.08
N GLN A 67 3.36 -1.77 -1.24
CA GLN A 67 1.92 -1.73 -1.48
C GLN A 67 1.19 -2.73 -0.56
N SER A 68 0.31 -2.22 0.31
CA SER A 68 -0.38 -3.01 1.35
C SER A 68 -1.74 -2.39 1.68
N CYS A 69 -2.76 -2.69 0.85
CA CYS A 69 -4.11 -2.13 0.99
C CYS A 69 -5.16 -3.04 0.37
N VAL A 70 -6.42 -2.70 0.58
CA VAL A 70 -7.56 -3.22 -0.18
C VAL A 70 -8.16 -2.06 -0.94
N SER A 71 -8.37 -2.22 -2.24
CA SER A 71 -8.80 -1.12 -3.11
C SER A 71 -10.04 -1.49 -3.93
N ALA A 72 -10.91 -0.50 -4.09
CA ALA A 72 -11.91 -0.46 -5.15
C ALA A 72 -11.44 0.53 -6.21
N LEU A 73 -11.26 0.06 -7.42
CA LEU A 73 -10.68 0.82 -8.52
C LEU A 73 -11.66 0.88 -9.69
N PHE A 74 -11.61 1.98 -10.43
CA PHE A 74 -12.34 2.16 -11.68
C PHE A 74 -11.32 2.23 -12.80
N GLY A 75 -11.46 1.39 -13.80
CA GLY A 75 -10.54 1.33 -14.92
C GLY A 75 -11.19 0.80 -16.18
N GLU A 76 -10.41 0.67 -17.22
CA GLU A 76 -10.87 0.13 -18.48
C GLU A 76 -11.14 -1.37 -18.38
N LYS A 77 -11.90 -1.90 -19.33
CA LYS A 77 -12.31 -3.32 -19.37
C LYS A 77 -11.14 -4.30 -19.42
N ASP A 78 -10.04 -3.90 -20.01
CA ASP A 78 -8.81 -4.71 -20.11
C ASP A 78 -8.06 -4.88 -18.79
N MET A 79 -8.38 -4.02 -17.77
CA MET A 79 -7.88 -4.18 -16.40
C MET A 79 -8.58 -5.30 -15.63
N LEU A 80 -9.70 -5.83 -16.15
CA LEU A 80 -10.47 -6.89 -15.49
C LEU A 80 -9.94 -8.27 -15.86
N GLY A 81 -9.78 -9.12 -14.84
CA GLY A 81 -9.49 -10.53 -15.02
C GLY A 81 -10.75 -11.41 -15.07
N ALA A 82 -10.59 -12.67 -15.43
CA ALA A 82 -11.70 -13.63 -15.51
C ALA A 82 -12.53 -13.73 -14.21
N GLY A 83 -11.88 -13.60 -13.05
CA GLY A 83 -12.57 -13.62 -11.75
C GLY A 83 -13.48 -12.41 -11.51
N ASP A 84 -13.16 -11.24 -12.08
CA ASP A 84 -14.01 -10.05 -11.95
C ASP A 84 -15.31 -10.25 -12.73
N PHE A 85 -15.22 -10.76 -13.95
CA PHE A 85 -16.41 -11.08 -14.76
C PHE A 85 -17.29 -12.14 -14.09
N THR A 86 -16.70 -13.19 -13.52
CA THR A 86 -17.42 -14.20 -12.76
C THR A 86 -18.13 -13.59 -11.53
N ALA A 87 -17.46 -12.71 -10.80
CA ALA A 87 -18.05 -12.03 -9.64
C ALA A 87 -19.21 -11.11 -10.04
N MET A 88 -19.08 -10.36 -11.14
CA MET A 88 -20.16 -9.52 -11.69
C MET A 88 -21.37 -10.36 -12.08
N GLU A 89 -21.15 -11.49 -12.77
CA GLU A 89 -22.20 -12.39 -13.20
C GLU A 89 -22.95 -13.00 -12.01
N LEU A 90 -22.23 -13.49 -11.00
CA LEU A 90 -22.80 -14.02 -9.75
C LEU A 90 -23.58 -12.96 -8.98
N ALA A 91 -23.10 -11.74 -8.93
CA ALA A 91 -23.76 -10.61 -8.29
C ALA A 91 -24.94 -10.05 -9.12
N GLN A 92 -25.17 -10.57 -10.33
CA GLN A 92 -26.13 -10.00 -11.32
C GLN A 92 -25.90 -8.49 -11.53
N PHE A 93 -24.65 -8.07 -11.42
CA PHE A 93 -24.24 -6.66 -11.59
C PHE A 93 -24.01 -6.38 -13.08
N VAL A 94 -24.82 -5.47 -13.60
CA VAL A 94 -24.62 -4.93 -14.96
C VAL A 94 -23.98 -3.55 -14.81
N PRO A 95 -22.72 -3.38 -15.24
CA PRO A 95 -22.09 -2.05 -15.19
C PRO A 95 -22.91 -1.05 -15.99
N ASP A 96 -23.13 0.13 -15.40
CA ASP A 96 -23.73 1.24 -16.12
C ASP A 96 -22.79 1.66 -17.26
N GLN A 97 -23.23 1.55 -18.50
CA GLN A 97 -22.44 1.91 -19.68
C GLN A 97 -22.14 3.42 -19.75
N SER A 98 -22.84 4.24 -18.96
CA SER A 98 -22.58 5.68 -18.80
C SER A 98 -21.51 5.98 -17.74
N ALA A 99 -21.14 5.02 -16.90
CA ALA A 99 -20.12 5.19 -15.86
C ALA A 99 -18.71 5.20 -16.47
N GLN A 100 -17.85 6.03 -15.91
CA GLN A 100 -16.44 6.12 -16.28
C GLN A 100 -15.70 4.85 -15.83
N GLY A 101 -15.72 3.79 -16.63
CA GLY A 101 -14.95 2.59 -16.39
C GLY A 101 -15.70 1.48 -15.62
N HIS A 102 -15.01 0.37 -15.47
CA HIS A 102 -15.47 -0.81 -14.76
C HIS A 102 -14.89 -0.83 -13.36
N ILE A 103 -15.74 -1.14 -12.36
CA ILE A 103 -15.25 -1.31 -11.00
C ILE A 103 -14.62 -2.69 -10.81
N TYR A 104 -13.46 -2.74 -10.17
CA TYR A 104 -12.82 -3.99 -9.79
C TYR A 104 -12.15 -3.84 -8.40
N PHE A 105 -11.96 -4.96 -7.73
CA PHE A 105 -11.47 -4.99 -6.35
C PHE A 105 -10.16 -5.76 -6.29
N ARG A 106 -9.17 -5.20 -5.59
CA ARG A 106 -7.86 -5.85 -5.41
C ARG A 106 -7.38 -5.74 -3.98
N VAL A 107 -6.76 -6.80 -3.51
CA VAL A 107 -5.91 -6.77 -2.34
C VAL A 107 -4.45 -6.71 -2.79
N TYR A 108 -3.72 -5.83 -2.18
CA TYR A 108 -2.29 -5.66 -2.36
C TYR A 108 -1.57 -6.12 -1.11
N GLN A 109 -0.57 -6.98 -1.28
CA GLN A 109 0.26 -7.50 -0.20
C GLN A 109 1.73 -7.43 -0.64
N PRO A 110 2.65 -6.94 0.21
CA PRO A 110 4.06 -6.85 -0.13
C PRO A 110 4.65 -8.19 -0.59
N GLY A 111 5.29 -8.18 -1.73
CA GLY A 111 5.88 -9.37 -2.34
C GLY A 111 4.93 -10.23 -3.15
N PHE A 112 3.66 -9.84 -3.29
CA PHE A 112 2.67 -10.58 -4.07
C PHE A 112 2.10 -9.73 -5.21
N THR A 113 1.56 -10.38 -6.23
CA THR A 113 0.79 -9.69 -7.26
C THR A 113 -0.56 -9.21 -6.69
N PRO A 114 -1.14 -8.14 -7.24
CA PRO A 114 -2.51 -7.76 -6.90
C PRO A 114 -3.46 -8.95 -7.11
N TRP A 115 -4.34 -9.20 -6.12
CA TRP A 115 -5.21 -10.37 -6.14
C TRP A 115 -6.66 -10.03 -5.82
N TYR A 116 -7.55 -10.99 -6.04
CA TYR A 116 -8.97 -10.88 -5.72
C TYR A 116 -9.18 -10.80 -4.21
N ILE A 117 -10.14 -10.02 -3.78
CA ILE A 117 -10.47 -9.85 -2.36
C ILE A 117 -11.31 -11.02 -1.84
N ASN A 118 -11.16 -11.32 -0.56
CA ASN A 118 -12.00 -12.26 0.18
C ASN A 118 -13.11 -11.54 0.94
N SER A 119 -13.96 -12.29 1.67
CA SER A 119 -15.09 -11.74 2.42
C SER A 119 -14.68 -10.72 3.49
N ASP A 120 -13.57 -10.95 4.20
CA ASP A 120 -13.11 -10.04 5.25
C ASP A 120 -12.60 -8.72 4.64
N GLU A 121 -11.96 -8.81 3.49
CA GLU A 121 -11.47 -7.67 2.72
C GLU A 121 -12.62 -6.88 2.10
N LEU A 122 -13.65 -7.57 1.60
CA LEU A 122 -14.87 -6.94 1.13
C LEU A 122 -15.59 -6.19 2.26
N ASN A 123 -15.70 -6.80 3.44
CA ASN A 123 -16.29 -6.15 4.61
C ASN A 123 -15.50 -4.90 5.04
N LEU A 124 -14.17 -4.99 5.05
CA LEU A 124 -13.31 -3.85 5.35
C LEU A 124 -13.52 -2.72 4.36
N LEU A 125 -13.56 -3.03 3.07
CA LEU A 125 -13.76 -2.05 2.01
C LEU A 125 -15.16 -1.41 2.10
N THR A 126 -16.20 -2.21 2.34
CA THR A 126 -17.58 -1.72 2.53
C THR A 126 -17.66 -0.72 3.69
N ILE A 127 -17.08 -1.08 4.84
CA ILE A 127 -17.04 -0.18 6.00
C ILE A 127 -16.25 1.09 5.65
N GLY A 128 -15.09 0.93 5.02
CA GLY A 128 -14.25 2.07 4.64
C GLY A 128 -14.96 3.05 3.71
N ILE A 129 -15.63 2.55 2.67
CA ILE A 129 -16.39 3.39 1.73
C ILE A 129 -17.57 4.08 2.45
N THR A 130 -18.30 3.35 3.29
CA THR A 130 -19.43 3.92 4.04
C THR A 130 -18.97 5.06 4.95
N ASP A 131 -17.92 4.83 5.73
CA ASP A 131 -17.37 5.82 6.65
C ASP A 131 -16.80 7.03 5.88
N PHE A 132 -16.16 6.78 4.74
CA PHE A 132 -15.64 7.85 3.89
C PHE A 132 -16.76 8.73 3.34
N LEU A 133 -17.87 8.15 2.85
CA LEU A 133 -19.00 8.90 2.34
C LEU A 133 -19.65 9.77 3.43
N GLU A 134 -19.74 9.26 4.66
CA GLU A 134 -20.22 10.02 5.80
C GLU A 134 -19.25 11.16 6.17
N ALA A 135 -17.94 10.88 6.20
CA ALA A 135 -16.94 11.91 6.42
C ALA A 135 -16.95 13.00 5.34
N ASP A 136 -17.14 12.63 4.08
CA ASP A 136 -17.24 13.57 2.95
C ASP A 136 -18.42 14.54 3.11
N GLN A 137 -19.57 14.03 3.55
CA GLN A 137 -20.76 14.84 3.81
C GLN A 137 -20.55 15.84 4.97
N LEU A 138 -19.88 15.38 6.04
CA LEU A 138 -19.64 16.22 7.23
C LEU A 138 -18.53 17.25 7.00
N LEU A 139 -17.57 16.97 6.13
CA LEU A 139 -16.39 17.80 5.92
C LEU A 139 -16.68 19.06 5.09
N GLY A 140 -17.68 19.00 4.19
CA GLY A 140 -17.99 20.09 3.27
C GLY A 140 -16.91 20.34 2.20
N GLU A 141 -16.99 21.48 1.51
CA GLU A 141 -16.01 21.88 0.48
C GLU A 141 -14.94 22.78 1.06
N ARG A 142 -13.68 22.41 0.91
CA ARG A 142 -12.51 23.22 1.26
C ARG A 142 -11.26 22.69 0.55
N PRO A 143 -10.25 23.56 0.33
CA PRO A 143 -8.93 23.09 -0.10
C PRO A 143 -8.18 22.38 1.05
N PHE A 144 -7.31 21.44 0.71
CA PHE A 144 -6.47 20.70 1.65
C PHE A 144 -4.98 20.84 1.29
N ASP A 145 -4.14 20.88 2.32
CA ASP A 145 -2.68 20.79 2.19
C ASP A 145 -2.23 19.42 2.75
N PRO A 146 -2.09 18.39 1.90
CA PRO A 146 -1.79 17.02 2.37
C PRO A 146 -0.42 16.90 3.04
N ALA A 147 0.50 17.85 2.80
CA ALA A 147 1.78 17.89 3.47
C ALA A 147 1.69 18.26 4.96
N LYS A 148 0.60 18.93 5.36
CA LYS A 148 0.40 19.45 6.72
C LYS A 148 -0.84 18.92 7.42
N GLU A 149 -1.80 18.43 6.66
CA GLU A 149 -3.14 18.10 7.16
C GLU A 149 -3.50 16.63 6.91
N THR A 150 -4.29 16.08 7.82
CA THR A 150 -5.01 14.81 7.66
C THR A 150 -6.45 15.02 8.06
N VAL A 151 -7.34 14.18 7.58
CA VAL A 151 -8.74 14.16 8.02
C VAL A 151 -8.90 13.06 9.06
N ARG A 152 -9.48 13.38 10.20
CA ARG A 152 -9.80 12.43 11.25
C ARG A 152 -11.31 12.30 11.41
N TYR A 153 -11.82 11.11 11.20
CA TYR A 153 -13.18 10.72 11.52
C TYR A 153 -13.17 9.91 12.83
N THR A 154 -14.04 10.29 13.76
CA THR A 154 -14.25 9.56 15.02
C THR A 154 -15.72 9.32 15.24
N GLU A 155 -16.08 8.11 15.64
CA GLU A 155 -17.43 7.73 16.04
C GLU A 155 -17.44 7.37 17.53
N ASN A 156 -18.20 8.12 18.33
CA ASN A 156 -18.36 7.90 19.76
C ASN A 156 -19.86 7.82 20.09
N ASN A 157 -20.30 6.72 20.71
CA ASN A 157 -21.73 6.49 21.05
C ASN A 157 -22.66 6.59 19.83
N GLY A 158 -22.18 6.21 18.63
CA GLY A 158 -22.94 6.32 17.39
C GLY A 158 -23.02 7.76 16.80
N GLU A 159 -22.33 8.72 17.39
CA GLU A 159 -22.25 10.09 16.86
C GLU A 159 -20.93 10.28 16.10
N PRO A 160 -20.99 10.47 14.76
CA PRO A 160 -19.81 10.71 13.95
C PRO A 160 -19.35 12.17 14.06
N THR A 161 -18.06 12.37 14.11
CA THR A 161 -17.41 13.68 14.07
C THR A 161 -16.24 13.67 13.10
N VAL A 162 -16.07 14.77 12.37
CA VAL A 162 -14.97 14.94 11.43
C VAL A 162 -14.17 16.18 11.78
N ALA A 163 -12.86 16.06 11.83
CA ALA A 163 -11.97 17.18 12.06
C ALA A 163 -10.76 17.10 11.10
N VAL A 164 -10.31 18.27 10.68
CA VAL A 164 -9.00 18.40 10.04
C VAL A 164 -7.95 18.54 11.13
N ALA A 165 -6.96 17.67 11.11
CA ALA A 165 -5.91 17.60 12.11
C ALA A 165 -4.53 17.82 11.43
N PRO A 166 -3.50 18.25 12.18
CA PRO A 166 -2.14 18.24 11.69
C PRO A 166 -1.72 16.83 11.27
N PHE A 167 -0.80 16.75 10.30
CA PHE A 167 -0.24 15.48 9.87
C PHE A 167 0.33 14.70 11.06
N ASP A 168 -0.06 13.42 11.20
CA ASP A 168 0.45 12.57 12.30
C ASP A 168 1.93 12.20 12.04
N GLU A 169 2.84 12.93 12.69
CA GLU A 169 4.28 12.64 12.65
C GLU A 169 4.63 11.20 13.06
N GLY A 170 3.75 10.53 13.81
CA GLY A 170 3.89 9.10 14.13
C GLY A 170 3.73 8.17 12.93
N LEU A 171 3.25 8.67 11.79
CA LEU A 171 3.22 7.96 10.52
C LEU A 171 4.55 8.05 9.77
N LYS A 172 5.44 8.99 10.10
CA LYS A 172 6.80 9.01 9.53
C LYS A 172 7.58 7.77 9.96
N GLU A 173 8.33 7.24 9.02
CA GLU A 173 9.16 6.07 9.29
C GLU A 173 10.27 6.41 10.28
N LYS A 174 10.44 5.55 11.29
CA LYS A 174 11.63 5.61 12.13
C LYS A 174 12.80 5.05 11.34
N GLN A 175 13.96 5.67 11.47
CA GLN A 175 15.19 5.12 10.89
C GLN A 175 15.33 3.63 11.23
N PRO A 176 15.83 2.80 10.28
CA PRO A 176 16.02 1.39 10.53
C PRO A 176 16.84 1.16 11.79
N PRO A 177 16.53 0.12 12.57
CA PRO A 177 17.26 -0.14 13.79
C PRO A 177 18.74 -0.37 13.49
N VAL A 178 19.59 0.46 14.03
CA VAL A 178 21.04 0.25 14.00
C VAL A 178 21.36 -0.89 14.95
N VAL A 179 22.11 -1.90 14.47
CA VAL A 179 22.61 -2.97 15.34
C VAL A 179 23.55 -2.34 16.37
N LYS A 180 23.13 -2.32 17.64
CA LYS A 180 23.89 -1.75 18.76
C LYS A 180 24.55 -2.83 19.62
N ASP A 181 24.78 -4.02 19.07
CA ASP A 181 25.50 -5.07 19.78
C ASP A 181 27.01 -4.77 19.73
N ASP A 182 27.47 -4.06 20.75
CA ASP A 182 28.87 -3.64 20.85
C ASP A 182 29.82 -4.84 20.92
N PHE A 183 29.38 -5.98 21.48
CA PHE A 183 30.18 -7.20 21.54
C PHE A 183 30.33 -7.83 20.15
N TYR A 184 29.23 -7.91 19.41
CA TYR A 184 29.24 -8.41 18.02
C TYR A 184 30.08 -7.52 17.11
N ILE A 185 29.91 -6.18 17.22
CA ILE A 185 30.71 -5.21 16.47
C ILE A 185 32.20 -5.31 16.82
N ALA A 186 32.55 -5.46 18.11
CA ALA A 186 33.94 -5.63 18.55
C ALA A 186 34.54 -6.94 18.02
N ARG A 187 33.74 -8.02 17.96
CA ARG A 187 34.17 -9.30 17.36
C ARG A 187 34.42 -9.17 15.87
N LEU A 188 33.53 -8.51 15.11
CA LEU A 188 33.70 -8.24 13.70
C LEU A 188 34.95 -7.42 13.41
N LYS A 189 35.24 -6.38 14.22
CA LYS A 189 36.44 -5.55 14.08
C LYS A 189 37.75 -6.30 14.28
N ARG A 190 37.72 -7.44 15.00
CA ARG A 190 38.91 -8.31 15.24
C ARG A 190 39.13 -9.33 14.14
N LEU A 191 38.17 -9.54 13.23
CA LEU A 191 38.33 -10.43 12.11
C LEU A 191 39.44 -9.93 11.16
N LYS A 192 40.15 -10.87 10.56
CA LYS A 192 41.16 -10.53 9.57
C LYS A 192 40.51 -9.86 8.36
N LYS A 193 40.99 -8.70 8.02
CA LYS A 193 40.54 -8.00 6.81
C LYS A 193 41.17 -8.62 5.59
N TYR A 194 40.39 -9.04 4.63
CA TYR A 194 40.88 -9.67 3.40
C TYR A 194 41.16 -8.65 2.28
N GLY A 195 40.96 -7.35 2.54
CA GLY A 195 41.18 -6.29 1.55
C GLY A 195 40.22 -6.31 0.36
N ARG A 196 39.08 -7.03 0.48
CA ARG A 196 38.04 -7.05 -0.55
C ARG A 196 36.83 -6.27 -0.09
N CYS A 197 36.20 -5.57 -1.03
CA CYS A 197 34.92 -4.90 -0.83
C CYS A 197 33.82 -5.81 -1.41
N LEU A 198 32.91 -6.28 -0.55
CA LEU A 198 31.73 -7.02 -0.98
C LEU A 198 30.51 -6.13 -0.88
N GLU A 199 29.77 -6.07 -1.97
CA GLU A 199 28.44 -5.42 -2.03
C GLU A 199 27.37 -6.48 -1.92
N ILE A 200 26.34 -6.20 -1.10
CA ILE A 200 25.20 -7.10 -0.90
C ILE A 200 23.94 -6.34 -1.24
N ASP A 201 23.14 -6.90 -2.12
CA ASP A 201 21.84 -6.35 -2.46
C ASP A 201 20.74 -7.42 -2.39
N ILE A 202 19.52 -6.99 -2.02
CA ILE A 202 18.35 -7.84 -1.98
C ILE A 202 17.22 -7.12 -2.73
N CYS A 203 16.83 -7.69 -3.86
CA CYS A 203 15.77 -7.13 -4.69
C CYS A 203 14.68 -8.17 -4.99
N TYR A 204 13.49 -7.71 -5.33
CA TYR A 204 12.47 -8.58 -5.89
C TYR A 204 12.78 -8.86 -7.37
N MET A 205 12.56 -10.09 -7.81
CA MET A 205 12.54 -10.40 -9.23
C MET A 205 11.28 -9.81 -9.86
N ASN A 206 11.41 -9.19 -11.04
CA ASN A 206 10.28 -8.52 -11.70
C ASN A 206 9.27 -9.51 -12.32
N THR A 207 9.56 -10.80 -12.26
CA THR A 207 8.68 -11.85 -12.79
C THR A 207 8.07 -12.62 -11.63
N PRO A 208 6.74 -12.56 -11.45
CA PRO A 208 6.08 -13.32 -10.39
C PRO A 208 6.09 -14.81 -10.70
N VAL A 209 6.10 -15.62 -9.65
CA VAL A 209 5.97 -17.08 -9.71
C VAL A 209 4.60 -17.49 -9.19
N GLY A 210 3.93 -18.36 -9.92
CA GLY A 210 2.57 -18.82 -9.65
C GLY A 210 1.66 -18.68 -10.87
N SER A 211 0.50 -19.32 -10.86
CA SER A 211 -0.48 -19.26 -11.96
C SER A 211 -1.91 -19.09 -11.43
N GLY A 212 -2.73 -18.47 -12.26
CA GLY A 212 -4.03 -17.86 -11.97
C GLY A 212 -5.16 -18.67 -11.34
N LEU A 213 -5.00 -19.95 -10.96
CA LEU A 213 -6.00 -20.76 -10.25
C LEU A 213 -5.45 -21.40 -8.97
N GLY A 214 -4.23 -21.04 -8.58
CA GLY A 214 -3.53 -21.57 -7.40
C GLY A 214 -3.36 -20.53 -6.29
N PRO A 215 -2.34 -20.69 -5.46
CA PRO A 215 -1.92 -19.68 -4.49
C PRO A 215 -1.62 -18.35 -5.17
N ILE A 216 -1.80 -17.26 -4.43
CA ILE A 216 -1.49 -15.90 -4.94
C ILE A 216 -0.06 -15.88 -5.50
N PRO A 217 0.14 -15.46 -6.75
CA PRO A 217 1.47 -15.35 -7.33
C PRO A 217 2.33 -14.36 -6.53
N PHE A 218 3.59 -14.66 -6.34
CA PHE A 218 4.50 -13.84 -5.55
C PHE A 218 5.76 -13.49 -6.34
N PHE A 219 6.42 -12.40 -5.94
CA PHE A 219 7.69 -11.98 -6.48
C PHE A 219 8.83 -12.57 -5.63
N PRO A 220 9.62 -13.51 -6.17
CA PRO A 220 10.77 -14.05 -5.46
C PRO A 220 11.78 -12.95 -5.13
N LYS A 221 12.50 -13.11 -4.03
CA LYS A 221 13.63 -12.24 -3.70
C LYS A 221 14.93 -12.87 -4.15
N LEU A 222 15.76 -12.05 -4.78
CA LEU A 222 17.12 -12.38 -5.15
C LEU A 222 18.08 -11.65 -4.20
N CYS A 223 18.94 -12.39 -3.52
CA CYS A 223 20.06 -11.84 -2.80
C CYS A 223 21.32 -12.06 -3.64
N ILE A 224 22.09 -11.01 -3.85
CA ILE A 224 23.34 -11.04 -4.62
C ILE A 224 24.46 -10.52 -3.71
N ILE A 225 25.57 -11.24 -3.71
CA ILE A 225 26.83 -10.82 -3.10
C ILE A 225 27.85 -10.66 -4.23
N ALA A 226 28.31 -9.44 -4.46
CA ALA A 226 29.27 -9.12 -5.50
C ALA A 226 30.61 -8.68 -4.91
N ASP A 227 31.70 -9.04 -5.57
CA ASP A 227 33.01 -8.48 -5.30
C ASP A 227 33.15 -7.18 -6.09
N ALA A 228 33.11 -6.05 -5.39
CA ALA A 228 33.14 -4.73 -5.99
C ALA A 228 34.48 -4.43 -6.69
N ASP A 229 35.58 -5.05 -6.23
CA ASP A 229 36.92 -4.81 -6.79
C ASP A 229 37.13 -5.59 -8.08
N GLN A 230 36.54 -6.76 -8.22
CA GLN A 230 36.74 -7.68 -9.34
C GLN A 230 35.52 -7.77 -10.27
N GLY A 231 34.38 -7.24 -9.88
CA GLY A 231 33.18 -7.15 -10.71
C GLY A 231 32.50 -8.50 -10.99
N TYR A 232 32.65 -9.51 -10.12
CA TYR A 232 31.96 -10.79 -10.27
C TYR A 232 31.00 -11.06 -9.10
N ILE A 233 29.98 -11.87 -9.37
CA ILE A 233 29.05 -12.34 -8.35
C ILE A 233 29.76 -13.44 -7.54
N ALA A 234 29.96 -13.18 -6.25
CA ALA A 234 30.60 -14.12 -5.33
C ALA A 234 29.61 -15.18 -4.84
N ASP A 235 28.33 -14.81 -4.63
CA ASP A 235 27.27 -15.72 -4.23
C ASP A 235 25.89 -15.13 -4.59
N GLN A 236 24.89 -16.01 -4.73
CA GLN A 236 23.50 -15.59 -4.95
C GLN A 236 22.52 -16.64 -4.40
N CYS A 237 21.37 -16.18 -3.93
CA CYS A 237 20.26 -17.06 -3.57
C CYS A 237 18.90 -16.44 -3.91
N ILE A 238 17.94 -17.30 -4.21
CA ILE A 238 16.54 -16.92 -4.46
C ILE A 238 15.69 -17.52 -3.34
N PHE A 239 14.76 -16.75 -2.76
CA PHE A 239 13.88 -17.21 -1.68
C PHE A 239 12.50 -16.52 -1.71
#